data_6267d98a166cc6cbf0d4743b46c0762a
#
_entry.id   6267d98a166cc6cbf0d4743b46c0762a
#
_cell.length_a   1.000
_cell.length_b   1.000
_cell.length_c   1.000
_cell.angle_alpha   90.00
_cell.angle_beta   90.00
_cell.angle_gamma   90.00
#
_symmetry.space_group_name_H-M   'P 1'
#
loop_
_entity.id
_entity.type
_entity.pdbx_description
1 polymer ?
#
loop_
_entity_poly.entity_id
_entity_poly.type
_entity_poly.pdbx_seq_one_letter_code
_entity_poly.pdbx_strand_id
1 'polypeptide(L)'
;MMDREERREEGERIEEQMELKEDRKVGSRTEQKEDGKMEERMALEIDSISRNEEFARVVVAVFMSRMNPTLEEVDDVKTAVSEAVTNAVIHGYGQKKGMIYIEGKIEGNELTVVVKDLGIGIDNLKKAMEPMYTSDPSGERSGMGFSFMEAFMDQLEVESQPGKGTLVRMKKRIGG
;
A
#
# COMPACT_ATOMS: atom_id res chain seq x y z
N MET A 1 15.84 32.88 29.55
CA MET A 1 15.42 32.03 30.68
C MET A 1 13.91 31.91 30.52
N MET A 2 13.43 30.80 29.98
CA MET A 2 12.01 30.59 29.72
C MET A 2 11.21 30.56 31.00
N ASP A 3 10.09 31.28 31.05
CA ASP A 3 9.20 31.39 32.20
C ASP A 3 8.50 30.04 32.49
N ARG A 4 7.96 29.89 33.67
CA ARG A 4 7.24 28.66 34.12
C ARG A 4 5.96 28.41 33.33
N GLU A 5 5.33 29.47 32.87
CA GLU A 5 4.11 29.40 32.00
C GLU A 5 4.47 28.92 30.59
N GLU A 6 5.55 29.46 29.99
CA GLU A 6 6.00 29.03 28.65
C GLU A 6 6.39 27.55 28.60
N ARG A 7 6.99 27.01 29.69
CA ARG A 7 7.28 25.56 29.77
C ARG A 7 6.06 24.67 29.92
N ARG A 8 5.03 25.19 30.54
CA ARG A 8 3.76 24.46 30.70
C ARG A 8 2.99 24.38 29.39
N GLU A 9 2.92 25.49 28.67
CA GLU A 9 2.27 25.54 27.34
C GLU A 9 3.02 24.72 26.27
N GLU A 10 4.35 24.66 26.37
CA GLU A 10 5.17 23.82 25.49
C GLU A 10 5.00 22.32 25.83
N GLY A 11 4.85 21.96 27.09
CA GLY A 11 4.53 20.61 27.57
C GLY A 11 3.17 20.15 27.08
N GLU A 12 2.12 20.97 27.24
CA GLU A 12 0.76 20.67 26.79
C GLU A 12 0.69 20.52 25.25
N ARG A 13 1.45 21.32 24.48
CA ARG A 13 1.56 21.19 23.01
C ARG A 13 2.29 19.92 22.58
N ILE A 14 3.28 19.48 23.34
CA ILE A 14 4.01 18.23 23.07
C ILE A 14 3.12 17.02 23.37
N GLU A 15 2.35 17.04 24.45
CA GLU A 15 1.38 15.99 24.78
C GLU A 15 0.28 15.89 23.74
N GLU A 16 -0.30 17.02 23.29
CA GLU A 16 -1.31 17.04 22.24
C GLU A 16 -0.76 16.55 20.88
N GLN A 17 0.50 16.87 20.54
CA GLN A 17 1.15 16.33 19.36
C GLN A 17 1.54 14.84 19.48
N MET A 18 1.75 14.35 20.69
CA MET A 18 2.00 12.93 20.95
C MET A 18 0.70 12.12 20.88
N GLU A 19 -0.42 12.62 21.39
CA GLU A 19 -1.73 12.00 21.25
C GLU A 19 -2.17 11.92 19.76
N LEU A 20 -1.93 12.99 18.97
CA LEU A 20 -2.18 13.00 17.53
C LEU A 20 -1.27 12.06 16.74
N LYS A 21 -0.12 11.66 17.28
CA LYS A 21 0.80 10.68 16.68
C LYS A 21 0.51 9.23 17.10
N GLU A 22 -0.12 9.01 18.26
CA GLU A 22 -0.51 7.67 18.70
C GLU A 22 -1.68 7.10 17.91
N ASP A 23 -2.56 7.94 17.34
CA ASP A 23 -3.64 7.52 16.44
C ASP A 23 -3.15 7.02 15.06
N ARG A 24 -1.85 7.10 14.76
CA ARG A 24 -1.23 6.61 13.52
C ARG A 24 -0.54 5.26 13.66
N LYS A 25 -0.74 4.54 14.74
CA LYS A 25 -0.16 3.19 14.90
C LYS A 25 -0.93 2.17 14.07
N VAL A 26 -0.18 1.25 13.47
CA VAL A 26 -0.67 0.02 12.83
C VAL A 26 -1.81 -0.58 13.66
N GLY A 27 -3.01 -0.44 13.18
CA GLY A 27 -4.20 -0.94 13.85
C GLY A 27 -5.23 -1.41 12.83
N SER A 28 -5.83 -2.57 13.07
CA SER A 28 -7.07 -2.94 12.39
C SER A 28 -8.22 -2.25 13.11
N ARG A 29 -9.00 -1.44 12.42
CA ARG A 29 -10.21 -0.83 12.94
C ARG A 29 -11.41 -1.54 12.31
N THR A 30 -12.25 -2.13 13.16
CA THR A 30 -13.52 -2.73 12.74
C THR A 30 -14.62 -1.70 12.95
N GLU A 31 -15.23 -1.21 11.86
CA GLU A 31 -16.40 -0.36 11.91
C GLU A 31 -17.62 -1.16 11.44
N GLN A 32 -18.68 -1.20 12.27
CA GLN A 32 -19.96 -1.78 11.88
C GLN A 32 -20.75 -0.71 11.13
N LYS A 33 -21.08 -0.96 9.85
CA LYS A 33 -22.08 -0.18 9.12
C LYS A 33 -23.48 -0.67 9.44
N GLU A 34 -24.47 0.22 9.39
CA GLU A 34 -25.89 -0.07 9.65
C GLU A 34 -26.50 -1.21 8.81
N ASP A 35 -25.84 -1.65 7.74
CA ASP A 35 -26.28 -2.75 6.85
C ASP A 35 -25.79 -4.14 7.26
N GLY A 36 -25.17 -4.30 8.44
CA GLY A 36 -24.70 -5.61 8.95
C GLY A 36 -23.51 -6.20 8.20
N LYS A 37 -22.93 -5.52 7.22
CA LYS A 37 -21.68 -5.93 6.60
C LYS A 37 -20.50 -5.47 7.46
N MET A 38 -19.73 -6.41 7.97
CA MET A 38 -18.47 -6.10 8.64
C MET A 38 -17.50 -5.48 7.62
N GLU A 39 -17.00 -4.31 7.97
CA GLU A 39 -15.94 -3.63 7.24
C GLU A 39 -14.69 -3.64 8.13
N GLU A 40 -13.58 -4.19 7.62
CA GLU A 40 -12.31 -4.17 8.33
C GLU A 40 -11.28 -3.41 7.51
N ARG A 41 -10.39 -2.69 8.19
CA ARG A 41 -9.35 -1.88 7.55
C ARG A 41 -8.01 -2.12 8.21
N MET A 42 -6.96 -2.00 7.41
CA MET A 42 -5.59 -1.87 7.89
C MET A 42 -4.89 -0.73 7.17
N ALA A 43 -3.91 -0.13 7.82
CA ALA A 43 -2.97 0.82 7.23
C ALA A 43 -1.55 0.47 7.66
N LEU A 44 -0.61 0.58 6.74
CA LEU A 44 0.80 0.29 6.94
C LEU A 44 1.65 1.33 6.21
N GLU A 45 2.60 1.93 6.89
CA GLU A 45 3.61 2.82 6.32
C GLU A 45 4.97 2.14 6.44
N ILE A 46 5.69 2.05 5.34
CA ILE A 46 7.01 1.41 5.29
C ILE A 46 8.01 2.24 4.49
N ASP A 47 9.27 2.16 4.88
CA ASP A 47 10.35 2.75 4.10
C ASP A 47 10.46 2.08 2.71
N SER A 48 10.79 2.89 1.70
CA SER A 48 11.03 2.46 0.32
C SER A 48 12.39 1.74 0.19
N ILE A 49 12.47 0.53 0.75
CA ILE A 49 13.64 -0.36 0.65
C ILE A 49 13.20 -1.75 0.18
N SER A 50 14.02 -2.42 -0.64
CA SER A 50 13.64 -3.68 -1.30
C SER A 50 13.21 -4.79 -0.32
N ARG A 51 13.84 -4.91 0.85
CA ARG A 51 13.45 -5.92 1.85
C ARG A 51 12.05 -5.74 2.43
N ASN A 52 11.47 -4.55 2.33
CA ASN A 52 10.13 -4.27 2.84
C ASN A 52 9.03 -4.79 1.92
N GLU A 53 9.35 -5.19 0.68
CA GLU A 53 8.44 -5.89 -0.21
C GLU A 53 7.95 -7.20 0.43
N GLU A 54 8.89 -8.01 0.94
CA GLU A 54 8.54 -9.26 1.62
C GLU A 54 7.67 -9.02 2.86
N PHE A 55 8.00 -8.01 3.66
CA PHE A 55 7.22 -7.63 4.82
C PHE A 55 5.79 -7.21 4.44
N ALA A 56 5.64 -6.36 3.42
CA ALA A 56 4.34 -5.88 2.95
C ALA A 56 3.40 -7.01 2.52
N ARG A 57 3.88 -7.92 1.65
CA ARG A 57 3.07 -9.05 1.17
C ARG A 57 2.64 -9.99 2.29
N VAL A 58 3.49 -10.20 3.33
CA VAL A 58 3.14 -11.02 4.49
C VAL A 58 2.07 -10.33 5.34
N VAL A 59 2.19 -9.03 5.61
CA VAL A 59 1.17 -8.29 6.37
C VAL A 59 -0.18 -8.31 5.67
N VAL A 60 -0.23 -8.10 4.35
CA VAL A 60 -1.48 -8.20 3.58
C VAL A 60 -2.05 -9.62 3.61
N ALA A 61 -1.22 -10.66 3.48
CA ALA A 61 -1.66 -12.05 3.58
C ALA A 61 -2.25 -12.39 4.96
N VAL A 62 -1.67 -11.89 6.03
CA VAL A 62 -2.22 -12.03 7.39
C VAL A 62 -3.56 -11.29 7.52
N PHE A 63 -3.67 -10.09 6.95
CA PHE A 63 -4.93 -9.35 6.97
C PHE A 63 -6.05 -10.09 6.22
N MET A 64 -5.78 -10.59 5.00
CA MET A 64 -6.77 -11.31 4.21
C MET A 64 -7.12 -12.69 4.77
N SER A 65 -6.31 -13.28 5.67
CA SER A 65 -6.60 -14.60 6.26
C SER A 65 -7.94 -14.63 7.01
N ARG A 66 -8.46 -13.47 7.42
CA ARG A 66 -9.78 -13.32 8.04
C ARG A 66 -10.95 -13.67 7.11
N MET A 67 -10.70 -13.69 5.81
CA MET A 67 -11.67 -14.04 4.77
C MET A 67 -11.69 -15.53 4.44
N ASN A 68 -10.87 -16.33 5.12
CA ASN A 68 -10.69 -17.77 4.87
C ASN A 68 -10.30 -18.08 3.40
N PRO A 69 -9.26 -17.44 2.85
CA PRO A 69 -8.83 -17.60 1.47
C PRO A 69 -8.25 -19.00 1.22
N THR A 70 -8.26 -19.44 -0.04
CA THR A 70 -7.46 -20.56 -0.51
C THR A 70 -5.97 -20.19 -0.57
N LEU A 71 -5.08 -21.19 -0.65
CA LEU A 71 -3.64 -20.93 -0.81
C LEU A 71 -3.33 -20.22 -2.13
N GLU A 72 -4.06 -20.52 -3.19
CA GLU A 72 -3.93 -19.87 -4.49
C GLU A 72 -4.29 -18.39 -4.40
N GLU A 73 -5.44 -18.04 -3.78
CA GLU A 73 -5.84 -16.65 -3.57
C GLU A 73 -4.81 -15.88 -2.73
N VAL A 74 -4.21 -16.53 -1.72
CA VAL A 74 -3.14 -15.92 -0.91
C VAL A 74 -1.91 -15.63 -1.77
N ASP A 75 -1.48 -16.59 -2.60
CA ASP A 75 -0.29 -16.42 -3.43
C ASP A 75 -0.50 -15.39 -4.55
N ASP A 76 -1.69 -15.33 -5.13
CA ASP A 76 -2.09 -14.29 -6.09
C ASP A 76 -1.95 -12.89 -5.48
N VAL A 77 -2.58 -12.66 -4.32
CA VAL A 77 -2.55 -11.37 -3.64
C VAL A 77 -1.13 -11.00 -3.20
N LYS A 78 -0.36 -11.95 -2.65
CA LYS A 78 1.05 -11.74 -2.29
C LYS A 78 1.88 -11.29 -3.49
N THR A 79 1.70 -11.94 -4.64
CA THR A 79 2.42 -11.60 -5.87
C THR A 79 2.04 -10.20 -6.35
N ALA A 80 0.76 -9.88 -6.42
CA ALA A 80 0.29 -8.56 -6.83
C ALA A 80 0.82 -7.44 -5.91
N VAL A 81 0.80 -7.64 -4.60
CA VAL A 81 1.36 -6.68 -3.62
C VAL A 81 2.87 -6.53 -3.78
N SER A 82 3.60 -7.64 -3.98
CA SER A 82 5.04 -7.63 -4.24
C SER A 82 5.40 -6.77 -5.44
N GLU A 83 4.68 -6.95 -6.55
CA GLU A 83 4.90 -6.17 -7.76
C GLU A 83 4.61 -4.67 -7.56
N ALA A 84 3.50 -4.34 -6.87
CA ALA A 84 3.15 -2.95 -6.60
C ALA A 84 4.19 -2.25 -5.70
N VAL A 85 4.66 -2.90 -4.63
CA VAL A 85 5.69 -2.37 -3.73
C VAL A 85 7.04 -2.26 -4.44
N THR A 86 7.41 -3.26 -5.22
CA THR A 86 8.64 -3.25 -6.04
C THR A 86 8.64 -2.08 -7.03
N ASN A 87 7.51 -1.83 -7.70
CA ASN A 87 7.36 -0.69 -8.60
C ASN A 87 7.55 0.63 -7.86
N ALA A 88 6.98 0.79 -6.66
CA ALA A 88 7.16 1.98 -5.84
C ALA A 88 8.62 2.19 -5.44
N VAL A 89 9.32 1.15 -4.97
CA VAL A 89 10.74 1.22 -4.58
C VAL A 89 11.62 1.62 -5.74
N ILE A 90 11.45 1.00 -6.90
CA ILE A 90 12.38 1.11 -8.03
C ILE A 90 11.99 2.25 -8.96
N HIS A 91 10.75 2.26 -9.41
CA HIS A 91 10.30 3.25 -10.38
C HIS A 91 9.79 4.52 -9.71
N GLY A 92 9.12 4.41 -8.56
CA GLY A 92 8.66 5.56 -7.80
C GLY A 92 9.81 6.36 -7.19
N TYR A 93 10.67 5.70 -6.45
CA TYR A 93 11.75 6.37 -5.71
C TYR A 93 13.16 6.18 -6.29
N GLY A 94 13.35 5.34 -7.31
CA GLY A 94 14.66 5.06 -7.89
C GLY A 94 15.65 4.52 -6.86
N GLN A 95 15.18 3.65 -5.95
CA GLN A 95 15.93 3.11 -4.81
C GLN A 95 16.42 4.17 -3.79
N LYS A 96 15.86 5.39 -3.84
CA LYS A 96 16.12 6.43 -2.85
C LYS A 96 15.17 6.29 -1.67
N LYS A 97 15.48 6.98 -0.59
CA LYS A 97 14.60 7.05 0.58
C LYS A 97 13.25 7.65 0.22
N GLY A 98 12.20 6.98 0.63
CA GLY A 98 10.82 7.42 0.49
C GLY A 98 9.92 6.59 1.40
N MET A 99 8.63 6.88 1.38
CA MET A 99 7.62 6.20 2.18
C MET A 99 6.57 5.57 1.26
N ILE A 100 6.26 4.30 1.49
CA ILE A 100 5.20 3.58 0.80
C ILE A 100 4.04 3.40 1.77
N TYR A 101 2.85 3.75 1.33
CA TYR A 101 1.60 3.65 2.08
C TYR A 101 0.80 2.48 1.52
N ILE A 102 0.38 1.57 2.40
CA ILE A 102 -0.40 0.39 2.03
C ILE A 102 -1.67 0.40 2.85
N GLU A 103 -2.81 0.36 2.20
CA GLU A 103 -4.11 0.25 2.84
C GLU A 103 -4.78 -1.05 2.43
N GLY A 104 -5.38 -1.74 3.39
CA GLY A 104 -6.20 -2.93 3.17
C GLY A 104 -7.62 -2.68 3.67
N LYS A 105 -8.61 -3.14 2.89
CA LYS A 105 -10.03 -3.08 3.25
C LYS A 105 -10.69 -4.39 2.90
N ILE A 106 -11.49 -4.92 3.84
CA ILE A 106 -12.36 -6.07 3.64
C ILE A 106 -13.82 -5.60 3.74
N GLU A 107 -14.61 -5.87 2.71
CA GLU A 107 -16.05 -5.63 2.68
C GLU A 107 -16.78 -6.90 2.23
N GLY A 108 -17.32 -7.65 3.17
CA GLY A 108 -17.90 -8.96 2.86
C GLY A 108 -16.86 -9.94 2.33
N ASN A 109 -16.98 -10.32 1.06
CA ASN A 109 -16.02 -11.22 0.39
C ASN A 109 -15.05 -10.49 -0.57
N GLU A 110 -15.02 -9.16 -0.56
CA GLU A 110 -14.10 -8.36 -1.39
C GLU A 110 -12.94 -7.81 -0.54
N LEU A 111 -11.73 -8.15 -0.95
CA LEU A 111 -10.49 -7.54 -0.50
C LEU A 111 -10.11 -6.40 -1.43
N THR A 112 -9.87 -5.23 -0.90
CA THR A 112 -9.23 -4.10 -1.61
C THR A 112 -7.88 -3.84 -0.98
N VAL A 113 -6.84 -3.76 -1.80
CA VAL A 113 -5.49 -3.33 -1.39
C VAL A 113 -5.09 -2.11 -2.21
N VAL A 114 -4.61 -1.08 -1.53
CA VAL A 114 -4.05 0.13 -2.16
C VAL A 114 -2.59 0.23 -1.80
N VAL A 115 -1.73 0.41 -2.78
CA VAL A 115 -0.31 0.72 -2.60
C VAL A 115 -0.05 2.10 -3.22
N LYS A 116 0.49 3.02 -2.43
CA LYS A 116 0.75 4.40 -2.85
C LYS A 116 2.18 4.80 -2.54
N ASP A 117 2.82 5.44 -3.50
CA ASP A 117 4.08 6.16 -3.33
C ASP A 117 3.92 7.65 -3.63
N LEU A 118 4.85 8.45 -3.16
CA LEU A 118 4.96 9.89 -3.45
C LEU A 118 6.23 10.19 -4.27
N GLY A 119 6.60 9.23 -5.11
CA GLY A 119 7.79 9.31 -5.95
C GLY A 119 7.61 10.15 -7.22
N ILE A 120 8.39 9.84 -8.23
CA ILE A 120 8.43 10.63 -9.48
C ILE A 120 7.16 10.51 -10.34
N GLY A 121 6.32 9.48 -10.08
CA GLY A 121 5.16 9.17 -10.91
C GLY A 121 5.52 8.61 -12.28
N ILE A 122 4.52 8.42 -13.13
CA ILE A 122 4.63 7.81 -14.46
C ILE A 122 4.17 8.82 -15.51
N ASP A 123 5.04 9.14 -16.47
CA ASP A 123 4.73 10.11 -17.54
C ASP A 123 3.70 9.57 -18.53
N ASN A 124 3.81 8.31 -18.91
CA ASN A 124 2.91 7.65 -19.85
C ASN A 124 2.40 6.32 -19.26
N LEU A 125 1.33 6.42 -18.49
CA LEU A 125 0.73 5.28 -17.80
C LEU A 125 0.26 4.21 -18.78
N LYS A 126 -0.35 4.61 -19.92
CA LYS A 126 -0.82 3.66 -20.92
C LYS A 126 0.33 2.79 -21.46
N LYS A 127 1.46 3.40 -21.73
CA LYS A 127 2.66 2.67 -22.19
C LYS A 127 3.27 1.82 -21.09
N ALA A 128 3.29 2.32 -19.84
CA ALA A 128 3.82 1.57 -18.70
C ALA A 128 3.01 0.32 -18.37
N MET A 129 1.73 0.28 -18.72
CA MET A 129 0.85 -0.88 -18.55
C MET A 129 0.91 -1.88 -19.72
N GLU A 130 1.59 -1.55 -20.84
CA GLU A 130 1.77 -2.50 -21.94
C GLU A 130 2.65 -3.69 -21.48
N PRO A 131 2.27 -4.95 -21.80
CA PRO A 131 3.08 -6.11 -21.47
C PRO A 131 4.52 -5.99 -21.98
N MET A 132 5.49 -6.44 -21.18
CA MET A 132 6.92 -6.40 -21.49
C MET A 132 7.52 -4.98 -21.61
N TYR A 133 6.78 -3.94 -21.29
CA TYR A 133 7.35 -2.60 -21.22
C TYR A 133 8.11 -2.42 -19.90
N THR A 134 9.37 -2.06 -20.00
CA THR A 134 10.20 -1.67 -18.84
C THR A 134 10.93 -0.36 -19.16
N SER A 135 10.99 0.53 -18.18
CA SER A 135 11.84 1.71 -18.21
C SER A 135 13.23 1.43 -17.63
N ASP A 136 13.50 0.19 -17.21
CA ASP A 136 14.79 -0.22 -16.67
C ASP A 136 15.79 -0.44 -17.80
N PRO A 137 16.87 0.36 -17.91
CA PRO A 137 17.88 0.21 -18.96
C PRO A 137 18.73 -1.05 -18.82
N SER A 138 18.75 -1.68 -17.63
CA SER A 138 19.54 -2.89 -17.40
C SER A 138 18.94 -4.14 -18.05
N GLY A 139 17.65 -4.12 -18.39
CA GLY A 139 16.93 -5.26 -18.94
C GLY A 139 16.75 -6.44 -17.97
N GLU A 140 17.11 -6.28 -16.71
CA GLU A 140 17.00 -7.34 -15.69
C GLU A 140 15.55 -7.60 -15.26
N ARG A 141 14.59 -6.74 -15.68
CA ARG A 141 13.19 -6.85 -15.32
C ARG A 141 12.32 -7.15 -16.52
N SER A 142 11.38 -8.05 -16.31
CA SER A 142 10.50 -8.57 -17.36
C SER A 142 9.52 -7.53 -17.94
N GLY A 143 9.30 -6.39 -17.28
CA GLY A 143 8.26 -5.43 -17.65
C GLY A 143 6.84 -5.99 -17.49
N MET A 144 6.65 -6.99 -16.64
CA MET A 144 5.39 -7.72 -16.46
C MET A 144 4.67 -7.38 -15.15
N GLY A 145 5.15 -6.46 -14.34
CA GLY A 145 4.59 -6.19 -13.01
C GLY A 145 3.10 -5.83 -13.05
N PHE A 146 2.68 -4.93 -13.94
CA PHE A 146 1.25 -4.62 -14.12
C PHE A 146 0.46 -5.79 -14.70
N SER A 147 1.05 -6.55 -15.63
CA SER A 147 0.40 -7.74 -16.20
C SER A 147 0.17 -8.84 -15.14
N PHE A 148 1.08 -9.01 -14.19
CA PHE A 148 0.86 -9.92 -13.07
C PHE A 148 -0.24 -9.43 -12.14
N MET A 149 -0.28 -8.13 -11.81
CA MET A 149 -1.37 -7.57 -11.02
C MET A 149 -2.72 -7.75 -11.70
N GLU A 150 -2.82 -7.52 -13.02
CA GLU A 150 -4.04 -7.76 -13.81
C GLU A 150 -4.45 -9.24 -13.85
N ALA A 151 -3.47 -10.16 -13.94
CA ALA A 151 -3.74 -11.59 -14.02
C ALA A 151 -4.22 -12.19 -12.69
N PHE A 152 -3.72 -11.67 -11.56
CA PHE A 152 -3.99 -12.22 -10.23
C PHE A 152 -5.09 -11.52 -9.45
N MET A 153 -5.46 -10.30 -9.85
CA MET A 153 -6.52 -9.52 -9.20
C MET A 153 -7.72 -9.37 -10.13
N ASP A 154 -8.93 -9.30 -9.57
CA ASP A 154 -10.16 -9.16 -10.37
C ASP A 154 -10.30 -7.75 -10.95
N GLN A 155 -9.73 -6.74 -10.28
CA GLN A 155 -9.71 -5.36 -10.74
C GLN A 155 -8.37 -4.71 -10.40
N LEU A 156 -7.84 -3.96 -11.35
CA LEU A 156 -6.65 -3.13 -11.21
C LEU A 156 -6.96 -1.70 -11.66
N GLU A 157 -6.74 -0.74 -10.80
CA GLU A 157 -6.80 0.70 -11.11
C GLU A 157 -5.46 1.32 -10.77
N VAL A 158 -4.90 2.10 -11.69
CA VAL A 158 -3.63 2.80 -11.50
C VAL A 158 -3.83 4.28 -11.79
N GLU A 159 -3.48 5.10 -10.80
CA GLU A 159 -3.45 6.55 -10.94
C GLU A 159 -2.03 7.04 -10.74
N SER A 160 -1.53 7.86 -11.66
CA SER A 160 -0.19 8.42 -11.55
C SER A 160 -0.10 9.79 -12.20
N GLN A 161 0.70 10.66 -11.59
CA GLN A 161 1.02 11.96 -12.14
C GLN A 161 2.50 12.24 -11.97
N PRO A 162 3.20 12.75 -12.99
CA PRO A 162 4.59 13.16 -12.89
C PRO A 162 4.84 14.09 -11.70
N GLY A 163 5.81 13.76 -10.87
CA GLY A 163 6.17 14.49 -9.66
C GLY A 163 5.23 14.35 -8.45
N LYS A 164 4.17 13.52 -8.54
CA LYS A 164 3.22 13.32 -7.44
C LYS A 164 3.11 11.87 -6.96
N GLY A 165 3.82 10.94 -7.60
CA GLY A 165 3.82 9.52 -7.28
C GLY A 165 2.74 8.73 -7.99
N THR A 166 2.54 7.51 -7.51
CA THR A 166 1.62 6.52 -8.10
C THR A 166 0.75 5.89 -7.02
N LEU A 167 -0.51 5.64 -7.36
CA LEU A 167 -1.45 4.86 -6.56
C LEU A 167 -1.92 3.67 -7.38
N VAL A 168 -1.75 2.48 -6.82
CA VAL A 168 -2.23 1.22 -7.38
C VAL A 168 -3.32 0.68 -6.47
N ARG A 169 -4.53 0.52 -6.99
CA ARG A 169 -5.66 -0.09 -6.28
C ARG A 169 -6.00 -1.43 -6.92
N MET A 170 -6.02 -2.45 -6.11
CA MET A 170 -6.26 -3.83 -6.52
C MET A 170 -7.43 -4.39 -5.73
N LYS A 171 -8.33 -5.14 -6.40
CA LYS A 171 -9.44 -5.81 -5.74
C LYS A 171 -9.48 -7.28 -6.11
N LYS A 172 -9.83 -8.12 -5.14
CA LYS A 172 -10.03 -9.55 -5.32
C LYS A 172 -11.19 -10.04 -4.48
N ARG A 173 -12.06 -10.85 -5.06
CA ARG A 173 -13.09 -11.61 -4.32
C ARG A 173 -12.47 -12.88 -3.81
N ILE A 174 -12.74 -13.19 -2.55
CA ILE A 174 -12.20 -14.35 -1.84
C ILE A 174 -13.32 -15.32 -1.57
N GLY A 175 -13.05 -16.62 -1.78
CA GLY A 175 -14.02 -17.69 -1.55
C GLY A 175 -15.08 -17.79 -2.65
N GLY A 176 -14.71 -17.53 -3.89
CA GLY A 176 -15.56 -17.71 -5.10
C GLY A 176 -15.52 -19.14 -5.62
#